data_53539a4967311343df15a42341e98a66
#
_entry.id   53539a4967311343df15a42341e98a66
#
_cell.length_a   1.000
_cell.length_b   1.000
_cell.length_c   1.000
_cell.angle_alpha   90.00
_cell.angle_beta   90.00
_cell.angle_gamma   90.00
#
_symmetry.space_group_name_H-M   'P 1'
#
loop_
_entity.id
_entity.type
_entity.pdbx_description
1 polymer ?
#
loop_
_entity_poly.entity_id
_entity_poly.type
_entity_poly.pdbx_seq_one_letter_code
_entity_poly.pdbx_strand_id
1 'polypeptide(L)'
;MKKTEGWVTAPQGFLAAGVKAGIKASGNHDVAVIFSTVPAACGAVFTQNKMCAAPVLVSREVNKHGYAQAIAVNSGCANACTGEQGLADAKKMQAHTAELLGIAPEAVFVCSTGVIGQFLPMDKLLTGIADAVDSLDECEGESCAMAIQTTDTFIKHAAYETEIGGKKVTFAGIAKGAGMIHPNMATMLTFITTDVAVAPDVLKRAVKKAADKSFNMVVVDGDTSTNDSMIVLANGLAENEIILSEEHPDYQAFFEALVACATDLAKMIAHDGEGATKFLEVNVTGAATWEDAKTAAMAIAKSPLVKTAFFGEDPNWGRIVCAAGYSGAAMEADKVNLSIGGIRLVENGMNCNVPAEKLAPTMAEHDISMSIDLGAGEESATVWTCDFSYEYVKINGEYHT
;
A
#
# COMPACT_ATOMS: atom_id res chain seq x y z
N MET A 1 -20.13 6.27 -6.54
CA MET A 1 -19.14 6.02 -5.47
C MET A 1 -18.97 7.27 -4.61
N LYS A 2 -18.89 7.12 -3.28
CA LYS A 2 -18.73 8.19 -2.31
C LYS A 2 -17.68 7.80 -1.27
N LYS A 3 -16.70 8.68 -1.01
CA LYS A 3 -15.78 8.52 0.11
C LYS A 3 -16.53 8.73 1.43
N THR A 4 -16.27 7.88 2.41
CA THR A 4 -16.89 7.92 3.74
C THR A 4 -15.84 7.77 4.82
N GLU A 5 -16.21 7.99 6.06
CA GLU A 5 -15.38 7.63 7.20
C GLU A 5 -15.60 6.15 7.54
N GLY A 6 -14.56 5.45 7.93
CA GLY A 6 -14.66 4.03 8.32
C GLY A 6 -13.32 3.31 8.36
N TRP A 7 -13.33 2.19 9.06
CA TRP A 7 -12.22 1.27 9.26
C TRP A 7 -12.51 -0.07 8.56
N VAL A 8 -11.60 -1.02 8.63
CA VAL A 8 -11.80 -2.39 8.09
C VAL A 8 -13.05 -3.10 8.62
N THR A 9 -13.68 -2.56 9.64
CA THR A 9 -14.95 -3.05 10.21
C THR A 9 -16.19 -2.38 9.61
N ALA A 10 -16.06 -1.37 8.76
CA ALA A 10 -17.18 -0.65 8.17
C ALA A 10 -18.06 -1.50 7.23
N PRO A 11 -17.53 -2.44 6.42
CA PRO A 11 -18.37 -3.38 5.68
C PRO A 11 -19.04 -4.37 6.63
N GLN A 12 -20.26 -4.81 6.30
CA GLN A 12 -21.06 -5.70 7.13
C GLN A 12 -20.31 -6.99 7.48
N GLY A 13 -20.42 -7.41 8.75
CA GLY A 13 -19.90 -8.69 9.23
C GLY A 13 -18.40 -8.78 9.38
N PHE A 14 -17.68 -7.66 9.40
CA PHE A 14 -16.26 -7.61 9.76
C PHE A 14 -16.08 -7.08 11.17
N LEU A 15 -15.26 -7.78 11.94
CA LEU A 15 -14.80 -7.42 13.27
C LEU A 15 -13.27 -7.24 13.23
N ALA A 16 -12.73 -6.42 14.10
CA ALA A 16 -11.29 -6.29 14.26
C ALA A 16 -10.93 -6.03 15.72
N ALA A 17 -9.67 -6.23 16.06
CA ALA A 17 -9.09 -5.77 17.31
C ALA A 17 -7.58 -5.58 17.15
N GLY A 18 -7.03 -4.63 17.90
CA GLY A 18 -5.60 -4.42 18.06
C GLY A 18 -5.23 -4.32 19.53
N VAL A 19 -4.18 -5.03 19.95
CA VAL A 19 -3.77 -5.14 21.36
C VAL A 19 -2.28 -4.89 21.55
N LYS A 20 -1.88 -4.71 22.80
CA LYS A 20 -0.49 -4.53 23.25
C LYS A 20 0.03 -5.83 23.84
N ALA A 21 0.64 -6.68 23.02
CA ALA A 21 1.24 -7.93 23.49
C ALA A 21 2.67 -7.75 24.04
N GLY A 22 3.27 -6.57 23.86
CA GLY A 22 4.62 -6.25 24.32
C GLY A 22 5.73 -6.80 23.42
N ILE A 23 5.45 -6.95 22.14
CA ILE A 23 6.44 -7.28 21.11
C ILE A 23 7.29 -6.04 20.83
N LYS A 24 6.65 -4.87 20.62
CA LYS A 24 7.33 -3.58 20.47
C LYS A 24 7.89 -3.08 21.79
N ALA A 25 9.14 -2.66 21.78
CA ALA A 25 9.76 -2.04 22.97
C ALA A 25 9.07 -0.72 23.37
N SER A 26 8.39 -0.04 22.44
CA SER A 26 7.64 1.20 22.70
C SER A 26 6.40 1.00 23.57
N GLY A 27 5.90 -0.23 23.73
CA GLY A 27 4.64 -0.52 24.42
C GLY A 27 3.37 -0.12 23.66
N ASN A 28 3.49 0.23 22.38
CA ASN A 28 2.36 0.48 21.49
C ASN A 28 1.65 -0.83 21.10
N HIS A 29 0.45 -0.72 20.52
CA HIS A 29 -0.26 -1.85 19.94
C HIS A 29 0.63 -2.58 18.93
N ASP A 30 0.64 -3.91 18.94
CA ASP A 30 1.58 -4.71 18.16
C ASP A 30 1.05 -6.06 17.66
N VAL A 31 -0.16 -6.45 18.07
CA VAL A 31 -0.89 -7.62 17.53
C VAL A 31 -2.29 -7.18 17.13
N ALA A 32 -2.75 -7.64 15.97
CA ALA A 32 -4.10 -7.38 15.46
C ALA A 32 -4.72 -8.64 14.86
N VAL A 33 -6.05 -8.71 14.93
CA VAL A 33 -6.87 -9.69 14.23
C VAL A 33 -7.98 -8.96 13.50
N ILE A 34 -8.21 -9.30 12.22
CA ILE A 34 -9.37 -8.92 11.43
C ILE A 34 -10.14 -10.21 11.15
N PHE A 35 -11.44 -10.20 11.37
CA PHE A 35 -12.28 -11.39 11.25
C PHE A 35 -13.56 -11.10 10.47
N SER A 36 -13.91 -11.99 9.53
CA SER A 36 -15.22 -12.03 8.88
C SER A 36 -16.09 -13.08 9.53
N THR A 37 -17.29 -12.71 9.93
CA THR A 37 -18.28 -13.62 10.58
C THR A 37 -18.77 -14.74 9.67
N VAL A 38 -18.54 -14.61 8.37
CA VAL A 38 -18.85 -15.62 7.33
C VAL A 38 -17.63 -15.85 6.42
N PRO A 39 -17.53 -17.00 5.72
CA PRO A 39 -16.47 -17.20 4.74
C PRO A 39 -16.46 -16.09 3.69
N ALA A 40 -15.30 -15.49 3.45
CA ALA A 40 -15.11 -14.43 2.48
C ALA A 40 -14.27 -14.91 1.29
N ALA A 41 -14.63 -14.52 0.07
CA ALA A 41 -13.73 -14.63 -1.06
C ALA A 41 -12.46 -13.81 -0.73
N CYS A 42 -11.28 -14.33 -1.07
CA CYS A 42 -10.04 -13.62 -0.82
C CYS A 42 -9.20 -13.46 -2.09
N GLY A 43 -8.52 -12.32 -2.15
CA GLY A 43 -7.51 -12.04 -3.15
C GLY A 43 -6.33 -11.35 -2.48
N ALA A 44 -5.12 -11.78 -2.79
CA ALA A 44 -3.93 -11.18 -2.22
C ALA A 44 -2.78 -11.11 -3.23
N VAL A 45 -1.93 -10.11 -3.05
CA VAL A 45 -0.65 -9.97 -3.74
C VAL A 45 0.45 -9.74 -2.70
N PHE A 46 1.65 -10.25 -3.00
CA PHE A 46 2.74 -10.34 -2.04
C PHE A 46 4.06 -9.91 -2.67
N THR A 47 5.02 -9.51 -1.83
CA THR A 47 6.38 -9.15 -2.24
C THR A 47 6.97 -10.17 -3.22
N GLN A 48 7.73 -9.66 -4.20
CA GLN A 48 8.52 -10.48 -5.12
C GLN A 48 9.99 -10.60 -4.67
N ASN A 49 10.33 -10.05 -3.50
CA ASN A 49 11.65 -10.20 -2.93
C ASN A 49 11.97 -11.69 -2.73
N LYS A 50 13.13 -12.14 -3.20
CA LYS A 50 13.55 -13.54 -3.06
C LYS A 50 13.82 -13.93 -1.61
N MET A 51 14.09 -12.96 -0.74
CA MET A 51 14.24 -13.13 0.71
C MET A 51 12.89 -12.94 1.43
N CYS A 52 11.78 -13.38 0.83
CA CYS A 52 10.46 -13.22 1.41
C CYS A 52 10.34 -13.91 2.78
N ALA A 53 9.62 -13.22 3.69
CA ALA A 53 9.45 -13.67 5.08
C ALA A 53 8.54 -14.91 5.18
N ALA A 54 8.70 -15.65 6.27
CA ALA A 54 7.93 -16.87 6.52
C ALA A 54 6.39 -16.67 6.51
N PRO A 55 5.80 -15.60 7.09
CA PRO A 55 4.36 -15.36 7.01
C PRO A 55 3.86 -15.17 5.58
N VAL A 56 4.68 -14.60 4.68
CA VAL A 56 4.34 -14.47 3.26
C VAL A 56 4.18 -15.84 2.60
N LEU A 57 5.06 -16.79 2.94
CA LEU A 57 4.98 -18.16 2.40
C LEU A 57 3.68 -18.85 2.84
N VAL A 58 3.33 -18.73 4.11
CA VAL A 58 2.07 -19.30 4.66
C VAL A 58 0.86 -18.64 4.01
N SER A 59 0.82 -17.31 3.91
CA SER A 59 -0.30 -16.56 3.37
C SER A 59 -0.49 -16.76 1.85
N ARG A 60 0.57 -17.06 1.10
CA ARG A 60 0.45 -17.46 -0.31
C ARG A 60 -0.34 -18.76 -0.48
N GLU A 61 -0.20 -19.72 0.45
CA GLU A 61 -0.98 -20.96 0.41
C GLU A 61 -2.47 -20.67 0.67
N VAL A 62 -2.81 -19.84 1.68
CA VAL A 62 -4.19 -19.40 1.94
C VAL A 62 -4.81 -18.77 0.69
N ASN A 63 -4.09 -17.87 0.02
CA ASN A 63 -4.60 -17.20 -1.19
C ASN A 63 -4.94 -18.19 -2.33
N LYS A 64 -4.28 -19.35 -2.41
CA LYS A 64 -4.60 -20.37 -3.43
C LYS A 64 -5.99 -20.94 -3.25
N HIS A 65 -6.46 -21.10 -2.01
CA HIS A 65 -7.80 -21.64 -1.72
C HIS A 65 -8.93 -20.70 -2.16
N GLY A 66 -8.69 -19.39 -2.20
CA GLY A 66 -9.65 -18.40 -2.67
C GLY A 66 -10.70 -17.98 -1.65
N TYR A 67 -10.71 -18.56 -0.46
CA TYR A 67 -11.58 -18.19 0.65
C TYR A 67 -10.77 -18.10 1.95
N ALA A 68 -11.10 -17.11 2.76
CA ALA A 68 -10.53 -16.90 4.10
C ALA A 68 -11.55 -16.23 5.01
N GLN A 69 -11.30 -16.23 6.32
CA GLN A 69 -12.15 -15.53 7.30
C GLN A 69 -11.36 -14.64 8.23
N ALA A 70 -10.04 -14.83 8.37
CA ALA A 70 -9.26 -14.04 9.30
C ALA A 70 -7.91 -13.61 8.72
N ILE A 71 -7.39 -12.50 9.27
CA ILE A 71 -6.03 -12.03 9.09
C ILE A 71 -5.47 -11.76 10.49
N ALA A 72 -4.39 -12.46 10.87
CA ALA A 72 -3.65 -12.21 12.08
C ALA A 72 -2.34 -11.50 11.75
N VAL A 73 -2.00 -10.45 12.49
CA VAL A 73 -0.87 -9.58 12.21
C VAL A 73 -0.07 -9.31 13.47
N ASN A 74 1.26 -9.31 13.36
CA ASN A 74 2.11 -8.70 14.37
C ASN A 74 3.02 -7.63 13.78
N SER A 75 3.38 -6.66 14.60
CA SER A 75 4.41 -5.67 14.29
C SER A 75 5.51 -5.65 15.38
N GLY A 76 6.70 -5.14 15.00
CA GLY A 76 7.90 -5.15 15.82
C GLY A 76 8.90 -6.27 15.48
N CYS A 77 8.45 -7.36 14.85
CA CYS A 77 9.29 -8.46 14.37
C CYS A 77 8.76 -8.92 13.01
N ALA A 78 9.63 -8.93 12.00
CA ALA A 78 9.26 -9.27 10.62
C ALA A 78 9.16 -10.79 10.37
N ASN A 79 9.75 -11.62 11.22
CA ASN A 79 9.90 -13.05 10.97
C ASN A 79 10.48 -13.36 9.57
N ALA A 80 11.46 -12.57 9.17
CA ALA A 80 12.19 -12.71 7.92
C ALA A 80 13.61 -13.17 8.20
N CYS A 81 14.21 -13.97 7.29
CA CYS A 81 15.52 -14.58 7.45
C CYS A 81 15.65 -15.48 8.70
N THR A 82 14.57 -16.15 9.09
CA THR A 82 14.47 -16.98 10.30
C THR A 82 14.42 -18.49 10.01
N GLY A 83 14.57 -18.89 8.75
CA GLY A 83 14.68 -20.28 8.32
C GLY A 83 13.47 -21.14 8.67
N GLU A 84 13.72 -22.41 8.97
CA GLU A 84 12.66 -23.40 9.28
C GLU A 84 11.88 -23.03 10.56
N GLN A 85 12.55 -22.49 11.57
CA GLN A 85 11.91 -22.06 12.80
C GLN A 85 10.89 -20.94 12.53
N GLY A 86 11.26 -19.93 11.74
CA GLY A 86 10.32 -18.86 11.41
C GLY A 86 9.10 -19.34 10.64
N LEU A 87 9.26 -20.36 9.77
CA LEU A 87 8.13 -20.98 9.07
C LEU A 87 7.23 -21.76 10.04
N ALA A 88 7.82 -22.49 11.00
CA ALA A 88 7.08 -23.19 12.05
C ALA A 88 6.31 -22.21 12.94
N ASP A 89 6.92 -21.09 13.31
CA ASP A 89 6.29 -20.03 14.12
C ASP A 89 5.12 -19.36 13.38
N ALA A 90 5.28 -19.06 12.07
CA ALA A 90 4.19 -18.52 11.26
C ALA A 90 3.01 -19.49 11.13
N LYS A 91 3.26 -20.79 10.96
CA LYS A 91 2.22 -21.83 10.97
C LYS A 91 1.56 -21.98 12.34
N LYS A 92 2.32 -21.85 13.43
CA LYS A 92 1.78 -21.89 14.79
C LYS A 92 0.88 -20.68 15.06
N MET A 93 1.29 -19.49 14.60
CA MET A 93 0.46 -18.28 14.64
C MET A 93 -0.87 -18.50 13.90
N GLN A 94 -0.83 -19.06 12.70
CA GLN A 94 -2.00 -19.39 11.88
C GLN A 94 -2.94 -20.37 12.60
N ALA A 95 -2.40 -21.50 13.06
CA ALA A 95 -3.16 -22.57 13.70
C ALA A 95 -3.81 -22.08 15.01
N HIS A 96 -3.08 -21.32 15.82
CA HIS A 96 -3.61 -20.79 17.09
C HIS A 96 -4.75 -19.78 16.85
N THR A 97 -4.60 -18.88 15.87
CA THR A 97 -5.69 -17.96 15.50
C THR A 97 -6.93 -18.71 15.02
N ALA A 98 -6.75 -19.74 14.21
CA ALA A 98 -7.83 -20.57 13.69
C ALA A 98 -8.56 -21.31 14.82
N GLU A 99 -7.82 -21.89 15.77
CA GLU A 99 -8.36 -22.59 16.95
C GLU A 99 -9.25 -21.67 17.78
N LEU A 100 -8.77 -20.47 18.11
CA LEU A 100 -9.52 -19.49 18.90
C LEU A 100 -10.80 -19.01 18.21
N LEU A 101 -10.76 -18.86 16.88
CA LEU A 101 -11.91 -18.43 16.06
C LEU A 101 -12.84 -19.59 15.68
N GLY A 102 -12.47 -20.84 15.93
CA GLY A 102 -13.25 -22.02 15.53
C GLY A 102 -13.35 -22.24 14.02
N ILE A 103 -12.30 -21.85 13.27
CA ILE A 103 -12.23 -21.97 11.80
C ILE A 103 -11.03 -22.84 11.37
N ALA A 104 -10.96 -23.19 10.09
CA ALA A 104 -9.82 -23.96 9.57
C ALA A 104 -8.55 -23.08 9.45
N PRO A 105 -7.34 -23.62 9.73
CA PRO A 105 -6.10 -22.86 9.57
C PRO A 105 -5.93 -22.28 8.17
N GLU A 106 -6.34 -22.97 7.13
CA GLU A 106 -6.28 -22.54 5.73
C GLU A 106 -7.17 -21.31 5.45
N ALA A 107 -8.04 -20.93 6.38
CA ALA A 107 -8.88 -19.74 6.30
C ALA A 107 -8.25 -18.51 7.02
N VAL A 108 -7.01 -18.60 7.52
CA VAL A 108 -6.33 -17.54 8.25
C VAL A 108 -5.07 -17.08 7.51
N PHE A 109 -5.04 -15.82 7.07
CA PHE A 109 -3.82 -15.16 6.65
C PHE A 109 -2.98 -14.76 7.87
N VAL A 110 -1.65 -14.83 7.73
CA VAL A 110 -0.72 -14.32 8.74
C VAL A 110 0.23 -13.29 8.13
N CYS A 111 0.46 -12.20 8.84
CA CYS A 111 1.36 -11.13 8.43
C CYS A 111 2.24 -10.71 9.60
N SER A 112 3.47 -10.30 9.30
CA SER A 112 4.42 -9.75 10.27
C SER A 112 5.13 -8.54 9.67
N THR A 113 5.56 -7.60 10.50
CA THR A 113 6.39 -6.46 10.07
C THR A 113 7.28 -5.99 11.22
N GLY A 114 8.44 -5.40 10.91
CA GLY A 114 9.40 -4.89 11.89
C GLY A 114 10.81 -5.40 11.62
N VAL A 115 11.55 -5.71 12.67
CA VAL A 115 12.97 -6.08 12.60
C VAL A 115 13.17 -7.41 11.89
N ILE A 116 14.11 -7.44 10.93
CA ILE A 116 14.52 -8.63 10.16
C ILE A 116 15.57 -9.42 10.98
N GLY A 117 15.58 -10.75 10.83
CA GLY A 117 16.59 -11.64 11.45
C GLY A 117 16.31 -11.99 12.92
N GLN A 118 15.15 -11.60 13.45
CA GLN A 118 14.73 -11.97 14.79
C GLN A 118 13.62 -13.02 14.74
N PHE A 119 13.63 -13.94 15.71
CA PHE A 119 12.53 -14.89 15.91
C PHE A 119 11.33 -14.21 16.58
N LEU A 120 10.14 -14.66 16.24
CA LEU A 120 8.92 -14.20 16.88
C LEU A 120 8.95 -14.55 18.40
N PRO A 121 8.64 -13.60 19.27
CA PRO A 121 8.46 -13.88 20.70
C PRO A 121 7.11 -14.59 20.92
N MET A 122 7.07 -15.90 20.63
CA MET A 122 5.85 -16.69 20.47
C MET A 122 4.93 -16.64 21.67
N ASP A 123 5.44 -16.63 22.92
CA ASP A 123 4.60 -16.56 24.11
C ASP A 123 3.79 -15.25 24.14
N LYS A 124 4.43 -14.13 23.85
CA LYS A 124 3.77 -12.82 23.76
C LYS A 124 2.79 -12.76 22.59
N LEU A 125 3.20 -13.28 21.43
CA LEU A 125 2.38 -13.28 20.22
C LEU A 125 1.11 -14.09 20.41
N LEU A 126 1.20 -15.32 20.94
CA LEU A 126 0.03 -16.18 21.12
C LEU A 126 -0.93 -15.64 22.18
N THR A 127 -0.41 -15.09 23.28
CA THR A 127 -1.23 -14.37 24.26
C THR A 127 -1.92 -13.17 23.63
N GLY A 128 -1.18 -12.34 22.89
CA GLY A 128 -1.75 -11.18 22.21
C GLY A 128 -2.81 -11.53 21.16
N ILE A 129 -2.66 -12.66 20.45
CA ILE A 129 -3.71 -13.14 19.53
C ILE A 129 -4.96 -13.53 20.31
N ALA A 130 -4.83 -14.22 21.46
CA ALA A 130 -5.97 -14.57 22.30
C ALA A 130 -6.69 -13.31 22.81
N ASP A 131 -5.94 -12.34 23.34
CA ASP A 131 -6.49 -11.06 23.79
C ASP A 131 -7.19 -10.29 22.66
N ALA A 132 -6.62 -10.32 21.43
CA ALA A 132 -7.23 -9.69 20.27
C ALA A 132 -8.52 -10.40 19.84
N VAL A 133 -8.55 -11.72 19.85
CA VAL A 133 -9.76 -12.49 19.51
C VAL A 133 -10.87 -12.23 20.53
N ASP A 134 -10.55 -12.18 21.82
CA ASP A 134 -11.51 -11.87 22.88
C ASP A 134 -12.04 -10.43 22.81
N SER A 135 -11.30 -9.53 22.14
CA SER A 135 -11.62 -8.10 21.98
C SER A 135 -12.23 -7.76 20.63
N LEU A 136 -12.52 -8.75 19.77
CA LEU A 136 -13.08 -8.50 18.43
C LEU A 136 -14.40 -7.74 18.50
N ASP A 137 -14.45 -6.56 17.87
CA ASP A 137 -15.63 -5.69 17.84
C ASP A 137 -15.70 -4.88 16.53
N GLU A 138 -16.90 -4.41 16.16
CA GLU A 138 -17.13 -3.54 15.02
C GLU A 138 -16.52 -2.15 15.21
N CYS A 139 -16.29 -1.71 16.45
CA CYS A 139 -15.72 -0.41 16.79
C CYS A 139 -14.18 -0.42 16.90
N GLU A 140 -13.54 -1.57 16.88
CA GLU A 140 -12.09 -1.74 17.13
C GLU A 140 -11.21 -1.66 15.85
N GLY A 141 -11.71 -1.12 14.76
CA GLY A 141 -10.94 -0.93 13.53
C GLY A 141 -9.74 0.01 13.69
N GLU A 142 -9.84 1.02 14.56
CA GLU A 142 -8.74 1.96 14.83
C GLU A 142 -7.61 1.29 15.61
N SER A 143 -7.91 0.53 16.65
CA SER A 143 -6.91 -0.22 17.42
C SER A 143 -6.15 -1.23 16.56
N CYS A 144 -6.86 -1.87 15.61
CA CYS A 144 -6.28 -2.74 14.59
C CYS A 144 -5.28 -1.97 13.70
N ALA A 145 -5.66 -0.78 13.22
CA ALA A 145 -4.78 0.06 12.41
C ALA A 145 -3.54 0.54 13.20
N MET A 146 -3.68 0.87 14.48
CA MET A 146 -2.54 1.19 15.36
C MET A 146 -1.58 0.02 15.51
N ALA A 147 -2.11 -1.20 15.58
CA ALA A 147 -1.29 -2.39 15.86
C ALA A 147 -0.37 -2.78 14.69
N ILE A 148 -0.69 -2.38 13.47
CA ILE A 148 0.13 -2.70 12.31
C ILE A 148 1.25 -1.67 12.02
N GLN A 149 1.23 -0.47 12.62
CA GLN A 149 2.21 0.59 12.40
C GLN A 149 3.61 0.18 12.87
N THR A 150 4.65 0.78 12.25
CA THR A 150 6.06 0.66 12.69
C THR A 150 6.68 2.04 12.85
N THR A 151 7.20 2.62 11.78
CA THR A 151 7.76 3.98 11.71
C THR A 151 6.74 5.01 11.24
N ASP A 152 5.50 4.60 11.02
CA ASP A 152 4.39 5.43 10.59
C ASP A 152 4.11 6.56 11.60
N THR A 153 3.87 7.79 11.10
CA THR A 153 3.59 8.96 11.95
C THR A 153 2.09 9.19 12.17
N PHE A 154 1.24 8.62 11.30
CA PHE A 154 -0.22 8.65 11.42
C PHE A 154 -0.86 7.35 10.92
N ILE A 155 -2.10 7.12 11.33
CA ILE A 155 -2.89 5.96 10.94
C ILE A 155 -3.44 6.16 9.53
N LYS A 156 -3.27 5.16 8.67
CA LYS A 156 -3.75 5.19 7.28
C LYS A 156 -5.00 4.34 7.14
N HIS A 157 -6.11 4.97 6.81
CA HIS A 157 -7.38 4.31 6.54
C HIS A 157 -8.16 5.00 5.42
N ALA A 158 -9.00 4.25 4.73
CA ALA A 158 -9.90 4.77 3.70
C ALA A 158 -11.17 3.94 3.66
N ALA A 159 -12.31 4.60 3.42
CA ALA A 159 -13.57 3.91 3.20
C ALA A 159 -14.37 4.55 2.06
N TYR A 160 -15.09 3.70 1.33
CA TYR A 160 -15.93 4.08 0.18
C TYR A 160 -17.23 3.32 0.19
N GLU A 161 -18.30 4.01 -0.16
CA GLU A 161 -19.60 3.41 -0.45
C GLU A 161 -19.93 3.57 -1.94
N THR A 162 -20.46 2.52 -2.53
CA THR A 162 -20.96 2.53 -3.91
C THR A 162 -22.22 1.69 -4.03
N GLU A 163 -22.89 1.76 -5.18
CA GLU A 163 -24.01 0.89 -5.51
C GLU A 163 -23.57 -0.16 -6.53
N ILE A 164 -23.85 -1.42 -6.25
CA ILE A 164 -23.55 -2.57 -7.10
C ILE A 164 -24.82 -3.43 -7.18
N GLY A 165 -25.38 -3.58 -8.37
CA GLY A 165 -26.63 -4.32 -8.57
C GLY A 165 -27.81 -3.78 -7.74
N GLY A 166 -27.89 -2.48 -7.54
CA GLY A 166 -28.92 -1.85 -6.70
C GLY A 166 -28.74 -2.03 -5.21
N LYS A 167 -27.61 -2.59 -4.75
CA LYS A 167 -27.26 -2.78 -3.34
C LYS A 167 -26.17 -1.80 -2.92
N LYS A 168 -26.27 -1.28 -1.71
CA LYS A 168 -25.20 -0.49 -1.10
C LYS A 168 -24.06 -1.44 -0.72
N VAL A 169 -22.87 -1.17 -1.20
CA VAL A 169 -21.64 -1.92 -0.92
C VAL A 169 -20.61 -0.99 -0.32
N THR A 170 -19.93 -1.48 0.71
CA THR A 170 -18.87 -0.75 1.40
C THR A 170 -17.51 -1.40 1.13
N PHE A 171 -16.50 -0.56 0.90
CA PHE A 171 -15.10 -0.91 0.86
C PHE A 171 -14.40 -0.12 1.95
N ALA A 172 -13.60 -0.77 2.77
CA ALA A 172 -12.79 -0.09 3.75
C ALA A 172 -11.43 -0.77 3.92
N GLY A 173 -10.40 0.01 4.21
CA GLY A 173 -9.06 -0.54 4.35
C GLY A 173 -8.21 0.24 5.32
N ILE A 174 -7.17 -0.44 5.80
CA ILE A 174 -6.08 0.12 6.57
C ILE A 174 -4.75 -0.25 5.91
N ALA A 175 -3.76 0.61 6.06
CA ALA A 175 -2.41 0.37 5.57
C ALA A 175 -1.36 0.85 6.56
N LYS A 176 -0.16 0.28 6.46
CA LYS A 176 1.06 0.76 7.12
C LYS A 176 2.21 0.78 6.12
N GLY A 177 3.12 1.71 6.34
CA GLY A 177 4.37 1.85 5.61
C GLY A 177 4.81 3.31 5.57
N ALA A 178 6.11 3.53 5.79
CA ALA A 178 6.76 4.84 5.76
C ALA A 178 8.18 4.77 5.18
N GLY A 179 8.88 3.65 5.35
CA GLY A 179 10.21 3.37 4.77
C GLY A 179 10.31 1.99 4.14
N MET A 180 11.39 1.74 3.37
CA MET A 180 11.60 0.57 2.54
C MET A 180 10.46 0.39 1.52
N ILE A 181 10.03 1.48 0.84
CA ILE A 181 8.89 1.51 -0.08
C ILE A 181 9.36 1.69 -1.53
N HIS A 182 9.22 0.61 -2.32
CA HIS A 182 9.46 0.63 -3.76
C HIS A 182 8.54 -0.36 -4.48
N PRO A 183 7.94 0.03 -5.64
CA PRO A 183 7.04 -0.84 -6.40
C PRO A 183 7.70 -2.14 -6.84
N ASN A 184 7.00 -3.12 -6.73
CA ASN A 184 7.05 -4.52 -7.07
C ASN A 184 6.41 -5.35 -5.95
N MET A 185 5.26 -4.83 -5.47
CA MET A 185 4.63 -5.12 -4.19
C MET A 185 5.58 -4.69 -3.05
N ALA A 186 5.62 -3.38 -2.77
CA ALA A 186 6.53 -2.67 -1.87
C ALA A 186 6.17 -2.82 -0.38
N THR A 187 7.06 -2.39 0.51
CA THR A 187 7.01 -2.53 1.98
C THR A 187 5.77 -1.91 2.59
N MET A 188 4.69 -2.64 2.52
CA MET A 188 3.45 -2.25 3.16
C MET A 188 2.68 -3.49 3.62
N LEU A 189 1.89 -3.32 4.65
CA LEU A 189 0.77 -4.20 4.91
C LEU A 189 -0.50 -3.41 4.64
N THR A 190 -1.36 -3.97 3.80
CA THR A 190 -2.66 -3.39 3.49
C THR A 190 -3.72 -4.46 3.58
N PHE A 191 -4.77 -4.14 4.32
CA PHE A 191 -5.94 -4.99 4.47
C PHE A 191 -7.15 -4.20 4.03
N ILE A 192 -7.88 -4.74 3.04
CA ILE A 192 -9.14 -4.16 2.56
C ILE A 192 -10.24 -5.19 2.78
N THR A 193 -11.33 -4.74 3.34
CA THR A 193 -12.56 -5.52 3.54
C THR A 193 -13.67 -4.94 2.70
N THR A 194 -14.58 -5.79 2.26
CA THR A 194 -15.81 -5.37 1.55
C THR A 194 -16.90 -6.41 1.72
N ASP A 195 -18.13 -5.94 1.77
CA ASP A 195 -19.32 -6.80 1.81
C ASP A 195 -19.85 -7.21 0.45
N VAL A 196 -19.14 -6.89 -0.64
CA VAL A 196 -19.51 -7.28 -2.02
C VAL A 196 -19.48 -8.80 -2.21
N ALA A 197 -20.44 -9.32 -2.97
CA ALA A 197 -20.42 -10.69 -3.48
C ALA A 197 -19.67 -10.76 -4.80
N VAL A 198 -18.51 -11.43 -4.82
CA VAL A 198 -17.63 -11.60 -5.99
C VAL A 198 -16.95 -12.96 -5.97
N ALA A 199 -16.79 -13.58 -7.13
CA ALA A 199 -16.10 -14.85 -7.24
C ALA A 199 -14.60 -14.73 -6.92
N PRO A 200 -13.99 -15.72 -6.22
CA PRO A 200 -12.59 -15.63 -5.80
C PRO A 200 -11.60 -15.35 -6.93
N ASP A 201 -11.75 -15.98 -8.08
CA ASP A 201 -10.84 -15.78 -9.20
C ASP A 201 -10.99 -14.40 -9.85
N VAL A 202 -12.18 -13.81 -9.81
CA VAL A 202 -12.41 -12.42 -10.24
C VAL A 202 -11.74 -11.46 -9.25
N LEU A 203 -11.94 -11.71 -7.94
CA LEU A 203 -11.31 -10.89 -6.89
C LEU A 203 -9.79 -10.93 -6.97
N LYS A 204 -9.17 -12.09 -7.14
CA LYS A 204 -7.71 -12.23 -7.28
C LYS A 204 -7.17 -11.39 -8.44
N ARG A 205 -7.83 -11.45 -9.62
CA ARG A 205 -7.43 -10.63 -10.77
C ARG A 205 -7.63 -9.13 -10.51
N ALA A 206 -8.75 -8.76 -9.90
CA ALA A 206 -9.05 -7.37 -9.56
C ALA A 206 -8.02 -6.81 -8.56
N VAL A 207 -7.67 -7.55 -7.51
CA VAL A 207 -6.66 -7.15 -6.50
C VAL A 207 -5.29 -6.93 -7.15
N LYS A 208 -4.87 -7.83 -8.06
CA LYS A 208 -3.62 -7.64 -8.79
C LYS A 208 -3.64 -6.36 -9.63
N LYS A 209 -4.71 -6.14 -10.41
CA LYS A 209 -4.86 -4.91 -11.22
C LYS A 209 -4.96 -3.64 -10.36
N ALA A 210 -5.62 -3.72 -9.20
CA ALA A 210 -5.72 -2.60 -8.26
C ALA A 210 -4.35 -2.26 -7.65
N ALA A 211 -3.57 -3.26 -7.24
CA ALA A 211 -2.21 -3.06 -6.76
C ALA A 211 -1.31 -2.41 -7.81
N ASP A 212 -1.42 -2.82 -9.09
CA ASP A 212 -0.65 -2.25 -10.20
C ASP A 212 -1.00 -0.77 -10.46
N LYS A 213 -2.22 -0.33 -10.11
CA LYS A 213 -2.69 1.06 -10.26
C LYS A 213 -2.54 1.91 -8.99
N SER A 214 -2.15 1.33 -7.87
CA SER A 214 -2.06 2.01 -6.57
C SER A 214 -0.69 1.80 -5.91
N PHE A 215 -0.51 0.76 -5.13
CA PHE A 215 0.70 0.53 -4.34
C PHE A 215 1.96 0.35 -5.20
N ASN A 216 1.84 -0.25 -6.39
CA ASN A 216 2.94 -0.36 -7.35
C ASN A 216 3.27 0.97 -8.07
N MET A 217 2.63 2.05 -7.67
CA MET A 217 2.87 3.42 -8.14
C MET A 217 3.38 4.34 -7.02
N VAL A 218 3.88 3.77 -5.90
CA VAL A 218 4.44 4.53 -4.78
C VAL A 218 5.93 4.25 -4.61
N VAL A 219 6.72 5.28 -4.36
CA VAL A 219 8.16 5.17 -4.02
C VAL A 219 8.49 6.08 -2.85
N VAL A 220 9.11 5.55 -1.79
CA VAL A 220 9.73 6.37 -0.75
C VAL A 220 11.26 6.41 -0.94
N ASP A 221 11.94 5.28 -0.90
CA ASP A 221 13.41 5.17 -0.91
C ASP A 221 13.99 4.28 -2.02
N GLY A 222 13.17 3.45 -2.64
CA GLY A 222 13.61 2.56 -3.71
C GLY A 222 13.94 1.15 -3.25
N ASP A 223 13.78 0.82 -1.96
CA ASP A 223 14.03 -0.50 -1.41
C ASP A 223 12.74 -1.35 -1.32
N THR A 224 12.86 -2.65 -1.65
CA THR A 224 11.73 -3.60 -1.62
C THR A 224 11.83 -4.50 -0.41
N SER A 225 10.77 -4.55 0.41
CA SER A 225 10.70 -5.36 1.62
C SER A 225 10.54 -6.85 1.39
N THR A 226 10.78 -7.58 2.47
CA THR A 226 10.58 -9.02 2.60
C THR A 226 9.15 -9.45 2.94
N ASN A 227 8.27 -8.51 3.38
CA ASN A 227 6.99 -8.84 4.04
C ASN A 227 5.72 -8.32 3.35
N ASP A 228 5.85 -7.56 2.25
CA ASP A 228 4.72 -6.88 1.63
C ASP A 228 3.53 -7.78 1.34
N SER A 229 2.37 -7.31 1.74
CA SER A 229 1.11 -8.03 1.53
C SER A 229 -0.05 -7.03 1.39
N MET A 230 -0.76 -7.12 0.28
CA MET A 230 -2.09 -6.53 0.12
C MET A 230 -3.10 -7.67 0.12
N ILE A 231 -4.00 -7.70 1.09
CA ILE A 231 -5.02 -8.74 1.26
C ILE A 231 -6.40 -8.08 1.20
N VAL A 232 -7.29 -8.64 0.39
CA VAL A 232 -8.68 -8.19 0.28
C VAL A 232 -9.60 -9.36 0.64
N LEU A 233 -10.56 -9.10 1.53
CA LEU A 233 -11.61 -10.03 1.91
C LEU A 233 -12.97 -9.47 1.46
N ALA A 234 -13.77 -10.28 0.77
CA ALA A 234 -15.11 -9.95 0.26
C ALA A 234 -16.10 -11.01 0.73
N ASN A 235 -16.96 -10.67 1.70
CA ASN A 235 -17.80 -11.66 2.38
C ASN A 235 -19.23 -11.80 1.82
N GLY A 236 -19.64 -10.94 0.88
CA GLY A 236 -20.91 -11.06 0.18
C GLY A 236 -22.14 -10.61 0.95
N LEU A 237 -22.00 -10.05 2.13
CA LEU A 237 -23.14 -9.66 2.99
C LEU A 237 -23.93 -8.46 2.47
N ALA A 238 -23.47 -7.75 1.45
CA ALA A 238 -24.27 -6.75 0.74
C ALA A 238 -25.40 -7.36 -0.12
N GLU A 239 -25.35 -8.69 -0.35
CA GLU A 239 -26.37 -9.43 -1.09
C GLU A 239 -26.62 -8.93 -2.53
N ASN A 240 -25.59 -8.37 -3.17
CA ASN A 240 -25.63 -8.10 -4.60
C ASN A 240 -25.55 -9.40 -5.42
N GLU A 241 -25.97 -9.37 -6.68
CA GLU A 241 -25.71 -10.48 -7.59
C GLU A 241 -24.18 -10.74 -7.66
N ILE A 242 -23.78 -12.02 -7.55
CA ILE A 242 -22.36 -12.36 -7.51
C ILE A 242 -21.65 -11.99 -8.81
N ILE A 243 -20.59 -11.24 -8.72
CA ILE A 243 -19.75 -10.86 -9.88
C ILE A 243 -18.88 -12.07 -10.26
N LEU A 244 -19.27 -12.76 -11.33
CA LEU A 244 -18.66 -14.01 -11.78
C LEU A 244 -17.55 -13.83 -12.82
N SER A 245 -17.49 -12.68 -13.50
CA SER A 245 -16.49 -12.37 -14.52
C SER A 245 -16.23 -10.86 -14.64
N GLU A 246 -15.20 -10.49 -15.41
CA GLU A 246 -14.88 -9.08 -15.69
C GLU A 246 -15.86 -8.42 -16.66
N GLU A 247 -16.64 -9.22 -17.40
CA GLU A 247 -17.71 -8.76 -18.29
C GLU A 247 -19.05 -8.54 -17.56
N HIS A 248 -19.12 -8.86 -16.26
CA HIS A 248 -20.33 -8.60 -15.46
C HIS A 248 -20.66 -7.10 -15.47
N PRO A 249 -21.94 -6.70 -15.63
CA PRO A 249 -22.31 -5.28 -15.70
C PRO A 249 -21.79 -4.43 -14.55
N ASP A 250 -21.74 -5.00 -13.36
CA ASP A 250 -21.32 -4.31 -12.14
C ASP A 250 -19.81 -4.40 -11.85
N TYR A 251 -19.03 -5.14 -12.67
CA TYR A 251 -17.59 -5.32 -12.43
C TYR A 251 -16.84 -3.98 -12.39
N GLN A 252 -17.18 -3.06 -13.28
CA GLN A 252 -16.50 -1.76 -13.35
C GLN A 252 -16.71 -0.96 -12.07
N ALA A 253 -17.93 -0.89 -11.55
CA ALA A 253 -18.24 -0.18 -10.30
C ALA A 253 -17.51 -0.80 -9.09
N PHE A 254 -17.48 -2.14 -9.01
CA PHE A 254 -16.69 -2.88 -8.03
C PHE A 254 -15.20 -2.54 -8.12
N PHE A 255 -14.64 -2.62 -9.32
CA PHE A 255 -13.21 -2.43 -9.54
C PHE A 255 -12.77 -0.98 -9.25
N GLU A 256 -13.55 0.01 -9.67
CA GLU A 256 -13.29 1.43 -9.38
C GLU A 256 -13.30 1.71 -7.88
N ALA A 257 -14.21 1.13 -7.10
CA ALA A 257 -14.26 1.32 -5.65
C ALA A 257 -13.04 0.68 -4.97
N LEU A 258 -12.64 -0.53 -5.40
CA LEU A 258 -11.43 -1.18 -4.91
C LEU A 258 -10.17 -0.35 -5.22
N VAL A 259 -10.04 0.15 -6.45
CA VAL A 259 -8.90 0.99 -6.86
C VAL A 259 -8.88 2.30 -6.09
N ALA A 260 -10.03 2.95 -5.89
CA ALA A 260 -10.10 4.21 -5.15
C ALA A 260 -9.64 4.03 -3.69
N CYS A 261 -10.13 3.00 -3.00
CA CYS A 261 -9.70 2.67 -1.64
C CYS A 261 -8.19 2.38 -1.59
N ALA A 262 -7.69 1.54 -2.50
CA ALA A 262 -6.27 1.21 -2.58
C ALA A 262 -5.39 2.42 -2.91
N THR A 263 -5.85 3.32 -3.78
CA THR A 263 -5.11 4.54 -4.19
C THR A 263 -4.99 5.54 -3.04
N ASP A 264 -6.06 5.76 -2.27
CA ASP A 264 -6.00 6.66 -1.12
C ASP A 264 -5.00 6.15 -0.08
N LEU A 265 -5.05 4.84 0.23
CA LEU A 265 -4.10 4.21 1.15
C LEU A 265 -2.64 4.31 0.63
N ALA A 266 -2.45 4.11 -0.67
CA ALA A 266 -1.15 4.21 -1.32
C ALA A 266 -0.57 5.65 -1.26
N LYS A 267 -1.42 6.66 -1.52
CA LYS A 267 -1.03 8.08 -1.37
C LYS A 267 -0.64 8.42 0.07
N MET A 268 -1.38 7.92 1.07
CA MET A 268 -1.06 8.13 2.48
C MET A 268 0.32 7.54 2.86
N ILE A 269 0.74 6.44 2.24
CA ILE A 269 2.09 5.89 2.43
C ILE A 269 3.16 6.85 1.89
N ALA A 270 2.95 7.44 0.71
CA ALA A 270 3.90 8.42 0.16
C ALA A 270 3.93 9.72 0.97
N HIS A 271 2.77 10.17 1.50
CA HIS A 271 2.69 11.32 2.41
C HIS A 271 3.46 11.11 3.72
N ASP A 272 3.47 9.88 4.22
CA ASP A 272 4.11 9.49 5.48
C ASP A 272 5.52 8.93 5.28
N GLY A 273 6.15 9.18 4.14
CA GLY A 273 7.53 8.76 3.92
C GLY A 273 8.44 9.19 5.07
N GLU A 274 9.34 8.29 5.52
CA GLU A 274 10.23 8.57 6.66
C GLU A 274 10.97 9.90 6.49
N GLY A 275 10.71 10.84 7.39
CA GLY A 275 11.28 12.19 7.37
C GLY A 275 10.82 13.09 6.22
N ALA A 276 9.77 12.71 5.48
CA ALA A 276 9.24 13.51 4.39
C ALA A 276 8.71 14.87 4.86
N THR A 277 8.96 15.88 4.05
CA THR A 277 8.40 17.23 4.23
C THR A 277 7.52 17.65 3.07
N LYS A 278 7.58 16.92 1.97
CA LYS A 278 6.80 17.14 0.73
C LYS A 278 6.24 15.84 0.21
N PHE A 279 4.99 15.86 -0.22
CA PHE A 279 4.38 14.82 -1.07
C PHE A 279 4.48 15.24 -2.54
N LEU A 280 4.92 14.32 -3.39
CA LEU A 280 5.15 14.59 -4.80
C LEU A 280 4.29 13.66 -5.67
N GLU A 281 3.48 14.25 -6.56
CA GLU A 281 2.76 13.54 -7.60
C GLU A 281 3.47 13.73 -8.94
N VAL A 282 4.00 12.65 -9.51
CA VAL A 282 4.75 12.63 -10.78
C VAL A 282 3.84 12.12 -11.88
N ASN A 283 3.35 13.01 -12.73
CA ASN A 283 2.49 12.70 -13.87
C ASN A 283 3.34 12.65 -15.14
N VAL A 284 3.46 11.49 -15.76
CA VAL A 284 4.07 11.32 -17.08
C VAL A 284 2.97 11.13 -18.11
N THR A 285 3.00 11.93 -19.18
CA THR A 285 2.06 11.88 -20.29
C THR A 285 2.81 11.78 -21.62
N GLY A 286 2.09 11.59 -22.73
CA GLY A 286 2.71 11.56 -24.06
C GLY A 286 3.69 10.41 -24.27
N ALA A 287 3.56 9.30 -23.54
CA ALA A 287 4.41 8.13 -23.69
C ALA A 287 3.90 7.20 -24.81
N ALA A 288 4.81 6.43 -25.40
CA ALA A 288 4.48 5.47 -26.46
C ALA A 288 3.66 4.28 -25.89
N THR A 289 3.98 3.85 -24.66
CA THR A 289 3.28 2.77 -23.94
C THR A 289 3.07 3.17 -22.48
N TRP A 290 2.13 2.51 -21.80
CA TRP A 290 1.94 2.69 -20.36
C TRP A 290 3.20 2.30 -19.55
N GLU A 291 3.91 1.27 -20.01
CA GLU A 291 5.18 0.82 -19.41
C GLU A 291 6.26 1.90 -19.52
N ASP A 292 6.35 2.61 -20.66
CA ASP A 292 7.26 3.75 -20.82
C ASP A 292 6.89 4.89 -19.87
N ALA A 293 5.61 5.23 -19.79
CA ALA A 293 5.13 6.27 -18.88
C ALA A 293 5.50 5.93 -17.43
N LYS A 294 5.22 4.69 -16.99
CA LYS A 294 5.56 4.20 -15.67
C LYS A 294 7.07 4.21 -15.43
N THR A 295 7.86 3.75 -16.39
CA THR A 295 9.32 3.67 -16.27
C THR A 295 9.94 5.06 -16.09
N ALA A 296 9.49 6.05 -16.87
CA ALA A 296 9.93 7.44 -16.72
C ALA A 296 9.50 8.04 -15.38
N ALA A 297 8.24 7.86 -14.98
CA ALA A 297 7.73 8.35 -13.70
C ALA A 297 8.50 7.74 -12.52
N MET A 298 8.80 6.44 -12.56
CA MET A 298 9.59 5.75 -11.55
C MET A 298 11.03 6.24 -11.48
N ALA A 299 11.66 6.51 -12.62
CA ALA A 299 13.02 7.04 -12.65
C ALA A 299 13.08 8.42 -11.99
N ILE A 300 12.10 9.28 -12.24
CA ILE A 300 11.99 10.59 -11.60
C ILE A 300 11.74 10.43 -10.10
N ALA A 301 10.76 9.62 -9.70
CA ALA A 301 10.35 9.42 -8.32
C ALA A 301 11.46 8.81 -7.44
N LYS A 302 12.33 7.97 -8.02
CA LYS A 302 13.48 7.35 -7.33
C LYS A 302 14.74 8.21 -7.30
N SER A 303 14.81 9.27 -8.09
CA SER A 303 16.03 10.08 -8.20
C SER A 303 16.34 10.82 -6.89
N PRO A 304 17.45 10.51 -6.18
CA PRO A 304 17.84 11.27 -5.00
C PRO A 304 18.06 12.75 -5.29
N LEU A 305 18.54 13.09 -6.50
CA LEU A 305 18.74 14.49 -6.91
C LEU A 305 17.42 15.24 -7.11
N VAL A 306 16.37 14.57 -7.60
CA VAL A 306 15.03 15.15 -7.69
C VAL A 306 14.45 15.32 -6.30
N LYS A 307 14.47 14.27 -5.46
CA LYS A 307 13.90 14.29 -4.10
C LYS A 307 14.55 15.38 -3.22
N THR A 308 15.88 15.50 -3.26
CA THR A 308 16.60 16.55 -2.52
C THR A 308 16.40 17.95 -3.07
N ALA A 309 16.11 18.13 -4.36
CA ALA A 309 15.73 19.42 -4.91
C ALA A 309 14.40 19.92 -4.31
N PHE A 310 13.38 19.04 -4.24
CA PHE A 310 12.10 19.38 -3.62
C PHE A 310 12.23 19.66 -2.13
N PHE A 311 13.06 18.92 -1.39
CA PHE A 311 13.38 19.22 0.00
C PHE A 311 13.98 20.64 0.16
N GLY A 312 14.91 21.01 -0.72
CA GLY A 312 15.55 22.33 -0.73
C GLY A 312 14.71 23.44 -1.38
N GLU A 313 13.45 23.15 -1.75
CA GLU A 313 12.55 24.07 -2.47
C GLU A 313 13.17 24.66 -3.76
N ASP A 314 14.10 23.89 -4.38
CA ASP A 314 14.74 24.22 -5.65
C ASP A 314 13.92 23.64 -6.83
N PRO A 315 13.29 24.49 -7.67
CA PRO A 315 12.53 24.03 -8.82
C PRO A 315 13.45 23.51 -9.94
N ASN A 316 14.27 22.52 -9.64
CA ASN A 316 15.32 21.98 -10.48
C ASN A 316 14.77 21.09 -11.60
N TRP A 317 14.14 21.73 -12.59
CA TRP A 317 13.60 21.05 -13.76
C TRP A 317 14.65 20.21 -14.50
N GLY A 318 15.93 20.63 -14.49
CA GLY A 318 17.02 19.89 -15.14
C GLY A 318 17.24 18.50 -14.57
N ARG A 319 17.11 18.32 -13.23
CA ARG A 319 17.19 17.01 -12.58
C ARG A 319 16.03 16.11 -12.99
N ILE A 320 14.83 16.67 -13.15
CA ILE A 320 13.63 15.94 -13.57
C ILE A 320 13.78 15.43 -15.00
N VAL A 321 14.13 16.31 -15.93
CA VAL A 321 14.35 15.95 -17.36
C VAL A 321 15.50 14.94 -17.49
N CYS A 322 16.58 15.12 -16.73
CA CYS A 322 17.69 14.18 -16.69
C CYS A 322 17.23 12.78 -16.24
N ALA A 323 16.40 12.70 -15.16
CA ALA A 323 15.87 11.44 -14.67
C ALA A 323 14.96 10.75 -15.70
N ALA A 324 14.08 11.48 -16.36
CA ALA A 324 13.30 10.97 -17.48
C ALA A 324 14.21 10.46 -18.62
N GLY A 325 15.25 11.22 -18.96
CA GLY A 325 16.15 10.91 -20.09
C GLY A 325 16.97 9.63 -19.92
N TYR A 326 17.37 9.27 -18.70
CA TYR A 326 18.08 8.00 -18.44
C TYR A 326 17.15 6.83 -18.09
N SER A 327 15.85 7.04 -18.04
CA SER A 327 14.89 6.01 -17.63
C SER A 327 14.85 4.79 -18.55
N GLY A 328 15.20 4.98 -19.82
CA GLY A 328 15.04 3.98 -20.87
C GLY A 328 13.68 4.01 -21.59
N ALA A 329 12.75 4.86 -21.16
CA ALA A 329 11.49 5.09 -21.84
C ALA A 329 11.70 5.79 -23.19
N ALA A 330 10.86 5.49 -24.17
CA ALA A 330 10.83 6.20 -25.44
C ALA A 330 10.41 7.65 -25.22
N MET A 331 11.21 8.61 -25.74
CA MET A 331 10.92 10.03 -25.64
C MET A 331 11.55 10.80 -26.79
N GLU A 332 10.94 11.93 -27.19
CA GLU A 332 11.48 12.83 -28.20
C GLU A 332 11.93 14.14 -27.51
N ALA A 333 13.25 14.31 -27.35
CA ALA A 333 13.84 15.37 -26.55
C ALA A 333 13.39 16.80 -26.94
N ASP A 334 13.17 17.04 -28.22
CA ASP A 334 12.70 18.30 -28.80
C ASP A 334 11.17 18.50 -28.68
N LYS A 335 10.44 17.53 -28.15
CA LYS A 335 9.01 17.62 -27.88
C LYS A 335 8.68 17.58 -26.38
N VAL A 336 9.69 17.36 -25.51
CA VAL A 336 9.47 17.26 -24.05
C VAL A 336 8.92 18.57 -23.50
N ASN A 337 7.86 18.44 -22.71
CA ASN A 337 7.28 19.56 -21.96
C ASN A 337 7.24 19.21 -20.48
N LEU A 338 7.62 20.14 -19.59
CA LEU A 338 7.62 19.94 -18.14
C LEU A 338 6.96 21.12 -17.42
N SER A 339 6.11 20.80 -16.45
CA SER A 339 5.48 21.78 -15.56
C SER A 339 5.58 21.31 -14.09
N ILE A 340 5.74 22.27 -13.16
CA ILE A 340 5.60 22.06 -11.71
C ILE A 340 4.49 22.99 -11.21
N GLY A 341 3.50 22.46 -10.48
CA GLY A 341 2.35 23.24 -10.01
C GLY A 341 1.60 23.97 -11.13
N GLY A 342 1.55 23.37 -12.33
CA GLY A 342 0.94 23.98 -13.53
C GLY A 342 1.79 25.05 -14.23
N ILE A 343 2.95 25.43 -13.68
CA ILE A 343 3.85 26.40 -14.30
C ILE A 343 4.80 25.68 -15.27
N ARG A 344 4.76 26.05 -16.55
CA ARG A 344 5.59 25.46 -17.62
C ARG A 344 7.04 25.92 -17.47
N LEU A 345 7.96 24.96 -17.31
CA LEU A 345 9.41 25.20 -17.15
C LEU A 345 10.24 24.78 -18.36
N VAL A 346 9.77 23.74 -19.05
CA VAL A 346 10.37 23.27 -20.32
C VAL A 346 9.28 23.19 -21.35
N GLU A 347 9.54 23.70 -22.53
CA GLU A 347 8.66 23.64 -23.70
C GLU A 347 9.48 23.22 -24.92
N ASN A 348 9.03 22.17 -25.59
CA ASN A 348 9.73 21.60 -26.77
C ASN A 348 11.23 21.37 -26.48
N GLY A 349 11.54 20.77 -25.33
CA GLY A 349 12.89 20.48 -24.89
C GLY A 349 13.71 21.70 -24.41
N MET A 350 13.16 22.89 -24.46
CA MET A 350 13.88 24.15 -24.15
C MET A 350 13.39 24.78 -22.84
N ASN A 351 14.33 25.36 -22.10
CA ASN A 351 14.04 26.12 -20.89
C ASN A 351 13.19 27.37 -21.19
N CYS A 352 12.06 27.51 -20.50
CA CYS A 352 11.19 28.69 -20.60
C CYS A 352 11.71 29.93 -19.84
N ASN A 353 12.85 29.83 -19.16
CA ASN A 353 13.48 30.91 -18.38
C ASN A 353 12.52 31.54 -17.34
N VAL A 354 11.70 30.72 -16.69
CA VAL A 354 10.79 31.16 -15.62
C VAL A 354 11.60 31.57 -14.40
N PRO A 355 11.45 32.80 -13.87
CA PRO A 355 12.10 33.18 -12.63
C PRO A 355 11.74 32.30 -11.45
N ALA A 356 12.71 31.92 -10.61
CA ALA A 356 12.50 31.03 -9.48
C ALA A 356 11.46 31.58 -8.50
N GLU A 357 11.36 32.89 -8.35
CA GLU A 357 10.38 33.57 -7.50
C GLU A 357 8.94 33.27 -7.86
N LYS A 358 8.66 32.91 -9.11
CA LYS A 358 7.32 32.48 -9.54
C LYS A 358 6.94 31.10 -9.02
N LEU A 359 7.93 30.24 -8.81
CA LEU A 359 7.72 28.88 -8.29
C LEU A 359 7.83 28.80 -6.77
N ALA A 360 8.43 29.78 -6.11
CA ALA A 360 8.63 29.76 -4.67
C ALA A 360 7.35 29.44 -3.87
N PRO A 361 6.16 30.01 -4.17
CA PRO A 361 4.94 29.63 -3.46
C PRO A 361 4.58 28.14 -3.65
N THR A 362 4.66 27.61 -4.88
CA THR A 362 4.39 26.19 -5.18
C THR A 362 5.40 25.27 -4.52
N MET A 363 6.69 25.64 -4.52
CA MET A 363 7.73 24.83 -3.89
C MET A 363 7.64 24.83 -2.36
N ALA A 364 7.00 25.81 -1.77
CA ALA A 364 6.74 25.88 -0.32
C ALA A 364 5.53 25.01 0.11
N GLU A 365 4.65 24.62 -0.81
CA GLU A 365 3.52 23.74 -0.51
C GLU A 365 4.01 22.36 -0.05
N HIS A 366 3.18 21.67 0.76
CA HIS A 366 3.44 20.27 1.13
C HIS A 366 3.18 19.32 -0.04
N ASP A 367 2.08 19.52 -0.76
CA ASP A 367 1.64 18.65 -1.85
C ASP A 367 1.95 19.31 -3.20
N ILE A 368 2.89 18.73 -3.94
CA ILE A 368 3.37 19.30 -5.20
C ILE A 368 3.13 18.30 -6.34
N SER A 369 2.45 18.76 -7.40
CA SER A 369 2.29 17.99 -8.64
C SER A 369 3.29 18.47 -9.70
N MET A 370 3.94 17.54 -10.37
CA MET A 370 4.72 17.78 -11.57
C MET A 370 4.17 16.97 -12.75
N SER A 371 4.26 17.52 -13.94
CA SER A 371 3.83 16.85 -15.17
C SER A 371 4.91 16.95 -16.22
N ILE A 372 5.29 15.80 -16.81
CA ILE A 372 6.21 15.73 -17.95
C ILE A 372 5.54 14.98 -19.10
N ASP A 373 5.54 15.61 -20.27
CA ASP A 373 5.09 15.05 -21.54
C ASP A 373 6.32 14.58 -22.32
N LEU A 374 6.36 13.29 -22.68
CA LEU A 374 7.50 12.68 -23.39
C LEU A 374 7.48 12.91 -24.92
N GLY A 375 6.37 13.38 -25.48
CA GLY A 375 6.20 13.66 -26.90
C GLY A 375 6.20 12.44 -27.83
N ALA A 376 6.09 11.21 -27.28
CA ALA A 376 6.26 9.95 -28.01
C ALA A 376 4.95 9.19 -28.28
N GLY A 377 3.81 9.63 -27.70
CA GLY A 377 2.52 8.95 -27.84
C GLY A 377 1.41 9.61 -27.03
N GLU A 378 0.44 8.80 -26.56
CA GLU A 378 -0.75 9.29 -25.82
C GLU A 378 -0.90 8.65 -24.42
N GLU A 379 -0.07 7.65 -24.10
CA GLU A 379 -0.18 6.92 -22.84
C GLU A 379 0.36 7.73 -21.66
N SER A 380 -0.12 7.39 -20.47
CA SER A 380 0.22 8.13 -19.25
C SER A 380 0.28 7.22 -18.00
N ALA A 381 1.06 7.68 -17.02
CA ALA A 381 1.12 7.07 -15.70
C ALA A 381 1.40 8.14 -14.63
N THR A 382 0.88 7.88 -13.42
CA THR A 382 1.12 8.72 -12.24
C THR A 382 1.81 7.90 -11.16
N VAL A 383 2.88 8.44 -10.58
CA VAL A 383 3.63 7.85 -9.45
C VAL A 383 3.64 8.84 -8.29
N TRP A 384 3.48 8.33 -7.09
CA TRP A 384 3.53 9.11 -5.85
C TRP A 384 4.83 8.84 -5.11
N THR A 385 5.44 9.92 -4.62
CA THR A 385 6.68 9.86 -3.86
C THR A 385 6.73 11.00 -2.83
N CYS A 386 7.82 11.10 -2.10
CA CYS A 386 8.12 12.19 -1.20
C CYS A 386 9.50 12.76 -1.48
N ASP A 387 9.87 13.85 -0.83
CA ASP A 387 11.24 14.40 -0.84
C ASP A 387 12.22 13.54 -0.01
N PHE A 388 13.50 13.90 0.00
CA PHE A 388 14.52 13.40 0.94
C PHE A 388 15.06 14.53 1.80
N SER A 389 14.70 14.48 3.09
CA SER A 389 15.18 15.40 4.12
C SER A 389 16.40 14.84 4.89
N TYR A 390 16.96 15.63 5.77
CA TYR A 390 17.99 15.16 6.71
C TYR A 390 17.43 14.12 7.70
N GLU A 391 16.15 14.20 8.05
CA GLU A 391 15.51 13.26 8.98
C GLU A 391 15.43 11.83 8.40
N TYR A 392 15.31 11.67 7.06
CA TYR A 392 15.39 10.35 6.46
C TYR A 392 16.72 9.65 6.81
N VAL A 393 17.84 10.35 6.66
CA VAL A 393 19.17 9.80 6.98
C VAL A 393 19.29 9.54 8.48
N LYS A 394 18.79 10.44 9.32
CA LYS A 394 18.84 10.28 10.77
C LYS A 394 18.01 9.07 11.24
N ILE A 395 16.75 8.98 10.81
CA ILE A 395 15.87 7.86 11.16
C ILE A 395 16.52 6.54 10.78
N ASN A 396 16.99 6.40 9.53
CA ASN A 396 17.57 5.15 9.03
C ASN A 396 18.99 4.88 9.55
N GLY A 397 19.73 5.89 9.97
CA GLY A 397 21.02 5.74 10.64
C GLY A 397 20.92 5.32 12.11
N GLU A 398 19.81 5.61 12.77
CA GLU A 398 19.54 5.28 14.18
C GLU A 398 18.65 4.02 14.33
N TYR A 399 17.87 3.67 13.32
CA TYR A 399 16.99 2.50 13.32
C TYR A 399 17.75 1.24 12.90
N HIS A 400 17.83 0.28 13.80
CA HIS A 400 18.44 -1.03 13.52
C HIS A 400 17.34 -2.02 13.10
N THR A 401 17.29 -2.28 11.80
CA THR A 401 16.40 -3.30 11.21
C THR A 401 17.06 -4.66 11.16
#